data_1cf2a7fc2158bbaf516e0898e2126dbe
#
_entry.id   1cf2a7fc2158bbaf516e0898e2126dbe
#
_cell.length_a   1.000
_cell.length_b   1.000
_cell.length_c   1.000
_cell.angle_alpha   90.00
_cell.angle_beta   90.00
_cell.angle_gamma   90.00
#
_symmetry.space_group_name_H-M   'P 1'
#
loop_
_entity.id
_entity.type
_entity.pdbx_description
1 polymer ?
#
loop_
_entity_poly.entity_id
_entity_poly.type
_entity_poly.pdbx_seq_one_letter_code
_entity_poly.pdbx_strand_id
1 'polypeptide(L)'
;MLRQLLNRFEANAAIALLSHKRNIEAEKTIGKLFGVEMWIPMDMVSSKQGKDFLWLSNNSPTGMQNIVLYRSPAPQSTNHYIHLRDSVMRLHIKGETDAMFMRTVKATVTGSLTKEKGHTITVHKGLWEMEGDDMGGPFIAHTQGHLTVEAFVFAPGMKKRNLLRRTEAALYTLKQ
;
A
#
# COMPACT_ATOMS: atom_id res chain seq x y z
N MET A 1 -6.43 -13.87 20.86
CA MET A 1 -7.63 -14.45 20.22
C MET A 1 -8.66 -13.39 19.84
N LEU A 2 -9.30 -12.67 20.78
CA LEU A 2 -10.35 -11.67 20.50
C LEU A 2 -9.93 -10.56 19.52
N ARG A 3 -8.73 -9.99 19.68
CA ARG A 3 -8.20 -8.94 18.79
C ARG A 3 -8.01 -9.41 17.34
N GLN A 4 -7.64 -10.67 17.14
CA GLN A 4 -7.50 -11.23 15.79
C GLN A 4 -8.85 -11.45 15.12
N LEU A 5 -9.86 -11.88 15.88
CA LEU A 5 -11.23 -12.03 15.41
C LEU A 5 -11.85 -10.69 15.01
N LEU A 6 -11.67 -9.65 15.83
CA LEU A 6 -12.14 -8.30 15.53
C LEU A 6 -11.46 -7.73 14.28
N ASN A 7 -10.14 -7.89 14.14
CA ASN A 7 -9.43 -7.43 12.95
C ASN A 7 -9.91 -8.13 11.67
N ARG A 8 -10.20 -9.42 11.75
CA ARG A 8 -10.73 -10.21 10.63
C ARG A 8 -12.14 -9.78 10.25
N PHE A 9 -12.99 -9.54 11.25
CA PHE A 9 -14.34 -9.02 11.02
C PHE A 9 -14.33 -7.64 10.33
N GLU A 10 -13.51 -6.72 10.83
CA GLU A 10 -13.36 -5.38 10.25
C GLU A 10 -12.82 -5.45 8.80
N ALA A 11 -11.84 -6.31 8.52
CA ALA A 11 -11.31 -6.50 7.18
C ALA A 11 -12.39 -7.04 6.21
N ASN A 12 -13.16 -8.04 6.63
CA ASN A 12 -14.24 -8.61 5.83
C ASN A 12 -15.34 -7.59 5.54
N ALA A 13 -15.72 -6.78 6.52
CA ALA A 13 -16.69 -5.71 6.35
C ALA A 13 -16.20 -4.64 5.36
N ALA A 14 -14.93 -4.25 5.44
CA ALA A 14 -14.31 -3.30 4.52
C ALA A 14 -14.22 -3.85 3.08
N ILE A 15 -13.90 -5.14 2.92
CA ILE A 15 -13.90 -5.82 1.61
C ILE A 15 -15.32 -5.88 1.03
N ALA A 16 -16.33 -6.19 1.84
CA ALA A 16 -17.72 -6.20 1.41
C ALA A 16 -18.19 -4.82 0.92
N LEU A 17 -17.82 -3.75 1.62
CA LEU A 17 -18.10 -2.38 1.17
C LEU A 17 -17.38 -2.05 -0.14
N LEU A 18 -16.11 -2.46 -0.27
CA LEU A 18 -15.31 -2.24 -1.47
C LEU A 18 -15.93 -2.91 -2.70
N SER A 19 -16.55 -4.10 -2.55
CA SER A 19 -17.16 -4.84 -3.67
C SER A 19 -18.23 -4.03 -4.43
N HIS A 20 -18.88 -3.07 -3.76
CA HIS A 20 -19.96 -2.25 -4.33
C HIS A 20 -19.48 -0.92 -4.93
N LYS A 21 -18.24 -0.45 -4.60
CA LYS A 21 -17.73 0.86 -5.02
C LYS A 21 -16.29 0.75 -5.49
N ARG A 22 -16.14 0.35 -6.76
CA ARG A 22 -14.84 0.01 -7.37
C ARG A 22 -14.47 0.96 -8.51
N ASN A 23 -13.19 1.23 -8.65
CA ASN A 23 -12.61 1.92 -9.81
C ASN A 23 -12.18 0.89 -10.86
N ILE A 24 -13.08 0.52 -11.75
CA ILE A 24 -12.87 -0.51 -12.78
C ILE A 24 -11.75 -0.13 -13.75
N GLU A 25 -11.55 1.14 -14.06
CA GLU A 25 -10.48 1.58 -14.96
C GLU A 25 -9.09 1.41 -14.33
N ALA A 26 -8.96 1.72 -13.03
CA ALA A 26 -7.73 1.45 -12.29
C ALA A 26 -7.44 -0.06 -12.25
N GLU A 27 -8.46 -0.89 -12.04
CA GLU A 27 -8.33 -2.35 -12.02
C GLU A 27 -7.87 -2.92 -13.38
N LYS A 28 -8.42 -2.41 -14.49
CA LYS A 28 -7.95 -2.76 -15.84
C LYS A 28 -6.49 -2.35 -16.06
N THR A 29 -6.09 -1.19 -15.54
CA THR A 29 -4.70 -0.72 -15.61
C THR A 29 -3.77 -1.66 -14.84
N ILE A 30 -4.17 -2.09 -13.65
CA ILE A 30 -3.42 -3.09 -12.86
C ILE A 30 -3.28 -4.41 -13.63
N GLY A 31 -4.36 -4.90 -14.23
CA GLY A 31 -4.34 -6.11 -15.05
C GLY A 31 -3.35 -6.03 -16.21
N LYS A 32 -3.32 -4.88 -16.91
CA LYS A 32 -2.40 -4.64 -18.03
C LYS A 32 -0.93 -4.55 -17.59
N LEU A 33 -0.65 -3.86 -16.49
CA LEU A 33 0.73 -3.60 -16.04
C LEU A 33 1.33 -4.78 -15.28
N PHE A 34 0.53 -5.47 -14.47
CA PHE A 34 1.02 -6.47 -13.53
C PHE A 34 0.49 -7.89 -13.80
N GLY A 35 -0.50 -8.06 -14.66
CA GLY A 35 -1.10 -9.38 -14.94
C GLY A 35 -1.86 -9.97 -13.75
N VAL A 36 -2.38 -9.13 -12.86
CA VAL A 36 -3.09 -9.53 -11.65
C VAL A 36 -4.44 -8.83 -11.55
N GLU A 37 -5.35 -9.39 -10.76
CA GLU A 37 -6.62 -8.75 -10.41
C GLU A 37 -6.56 -8.19 -9.00
N MET A 38 -7.07 -6.98 -8.79
CA MET A 38 -7.18 -6.36 -7.48
C MET A 38 -8.30 -5.33 -7.49
N TRP A 39 -9.14 -5.32 -6.47
CA TRP A 39 -10.21 -4.33 -6.34
C TRP A 39 -9.65 -3.00 -5.82
N ILE A 40 -10.05 -1.92 -6.46
CA ILE A 40 -9.59 -0.57 -6.13
C ILE A 40 -10.78 0.29 -5.73
N PRO A 41 -10.71 1.04 -4.62
CA PRO A 41 -11.76 1.97 -4.22
C PRO A 41 -12.08 2.99 -5.30
N MET A 42 -13.38 3.31 -5.47
CA MET A 42 -13.86 4.21 -6.51
C MET A 42 -13.27 5.63 -6.39
N ASP A 43 -12.92 6.07 -5.20
CA ASP A 43 -12.36 7.39 -4.93
C ASP A 43 -10.85 7.51 -5.23
N MET A 44 -10.17 6.44 -5.61
CA MET A 44 -8.79 6.45 -6.11
C MET A 44 -8.75 6.98 -7.55
N VAL A 45 -8.92 8.28 -7.71
CA VAL A 45 -9.14 8.95 -9.02
C VAL A 45 -7.88 9.48 -9.66
N SER A 46 -6.79 9.59 -8.91
CA SER A 46 -5.48 10.03 -9.41
C SER A 46 -4.55 8.85 -9.58
N SER A 47 -3.76 8.84 -10.65
CA SER A 47 -2.78 7.78 -10.91
C SER A 47 -1.48 8.33 -11.48
N LYS A 48 -0.37 7.70 -11.11
CA LYS A 48 0.95 7.89 -11.71
C LYS A 48 1.55 6.52 -12.05
N GLN A 49 1.98 6.37 -13.29
CA GLN A 49 2.60 5.14 -13.78
C GLN A 49 4.10 5.33 -13.97
N GLY A 50 4.85 4.28 -13.74
CA GLY A 50 6.28 4.17 -14.04
C GLY A 50 6.61 2.77 -14.53
N LYS A 51 7.89 2.51 -14.82
CA LYS A 51 8.32 1.15 -15.12
C LYS A 51 8.13 0.28 -13.88
N ASP A 52 7.36 -0.81 -14.04
CA ASP A 52 7.04 -1.74 -12.94
C ASP A 52 6.46 -1.07 -11.69
N PHE A 53 5.76 0.07 -11.88
CA PHE A 53 5.22 0.89 -10.80
C PHE A 53 3.88 1.54 -11.16
N LEU A 54 2.94 1.51 -10.21
CA LEU A 54 1.66 2.25 -10.27
C LEU A 54 1.36 2.84 -8.91
N TRP A 55 1.05 4.12 -8.87
CA TRP A 55 0.56 4.83 -7.69
C TRP A 55 -0.85 5.35 -7.94
N LEU A 56 -1.78 4.99 -7.05
CA LEU A 56 -3.17 5.44 -7.04
C LEU A 56 -3.42 6.25 -5.77
N SER A 57 -4.18 7.35 -5.89
CA SER A 57 -4.51 8.22 -4.76
C SER A 57 -5.92 8.79 -4.87
N ASN A 58 -6.55 9.05 -3.72
CA ASN A 58 -7.81 9.80 -3.66
C ASN A 58 -7.59 11.33 -3.61
N ASN A 59 -6.33 11.80 -3.51
CA ASN A 59 -5.95 13.22 -3.43
C ASN A 59 -6.72 14.04 -2.39
N SER A 60 -7.22 13.40 -1.33
CA SER A 60 -7.95 14.11 -0.28
C SER A 60 -6.99 14.98 0.55
N PRO A 61 -7.24 16.27 0.71
CA PRO A 61 -6.37 17.17 1.47
C PRO A 61 -6.37 16.89 2.97
N THR A 62 -7.43 16.25 3.48
CA THR A 62 -7.60 15.96 4.91
C THR A 62 -7.26 14.53 5.30
N GLY A 63 -7.27 13.61 4.34
CA GLY A 63 -7.03 12.19 4.61
C GLY A 63 -6.66 11.47 3.33
N MET A 64 -5.45 11.74 2.82
CA MET A 64 -4.95 11.15 1.58
C MET A 64 -4.67 9.66 1.77
N GLN A 65 -5.40 8.84 1.04
CA GLN A 65 -5.22 7.39 0.98
C GLN A 65 -4.56 7.04 -0.34
N ASN A 66 -3.61 6.13 -0.28
CA ASN A 66 -2.77 5.77 -1.42
C ASN A 66 -2.61 4.25 -1.50
N ILE A 67 -2.57 3.74 -2.73
CA ILE A 67 -2.21 2.38 -3.05
C ILE A 67 -1.10 2.42 -4.07
N VAL A 68 -0.01 1.69 -3.83
CA VAL A 68 1.05 1.48 -4.80
C VAL A 68 1.23 0.00 -5.10
N LEU A 69 1.51 -0.30 -6.36
CA LEU A 69 1.93 -1.61 -6.81
C LEU A 69 3.29 -1.47 -7.47
N TYR A 70 4.22 -2.34 -7.14
CA TYR A 70 5.53 -2.35 -7.79
C TYR A 70 6.16 -3.74 -7.83
N ARG A 71 7.02 -3.96 -8.83
CA ARG A 71 7.87 -5.14 -8.91
C ARG A 71 9.27 -4.82 -8.41
N SER A 72 9.82 -5.75 -7.66
CA SER A 72 11.21 -5.72 -7.17
C SER A 72 11.75 -7.14 -7.06
N PRO A 73 13.05 -7.34 -6.86
CA PRO A 73 13.56 -8.63 -6.39
C PRO A 73 12.81 -9.07 -5.13
N ALA A 74 12.61 -10.39 -4.96
CA ALA A 74 11.93 -10.91 -3.78
C ALA A 74 12.74 -10.57 -2.51
N PRO A 75 12.14 -9.90 -1.50
CA PRO A 75 12.84 -9.55 -0.27
C PRO A 75 13.25 -10.80 0.51
N GLN A 76 14.50 -10.86 0.96
CA GLN A 76 15.04 -11.98 1.75
C GLN A 76 14.98 -11.71 3.26
N SER A 77 14.79 -10.47 3.66
CA SER A 77 14.68 -10.01 5.04
C SER A 77 13.92 -8.68 5.12
N THR A 78 13.51 -8.29 6.32
CA THR A 78 12.89 -6.97 6.54
C THR A 78 13.84 -5.83 6.14
N ASN A 79 15.13 -5.91 6.44
CA ASN A 79 16.10 -4.89 6.02
C ASN A 79 16.22 -4.83 4.49
N HIS A 80 16.25 -5.97 3.81
CA HIS A 80 16.29 -6.00 2.34
C HIS A 80 15.00 -5.40 1.75
N TYR A 81 13.83 -5.72 2.32
CA TYR A 81 12.56 -5.09 1.95
C TYR A 81 12.63 -3.56 2.06
N ILE A 82 13.14 -3.01 3.19
CA ILE A 82 13.26 -1.57 3.39
C ILE A 82 14.13 -0.93 2.30
N HIS A 83 15.28 -1.51 1.96
CA HIS A 83 16.15 -1.02 0.90
C HIS A 83 15.47 -1.01 -0.48
N LEU A 84 14.77 -2.10 -0.83
CA LEU A 84 14.03 -2.19 -2.08
C LEU A 84 12.90 -1.16 -2.14
N ARG A 85 12.10 -1.06 -1.08
CA ARG A 85 11.03 -0.08 -0.95
C ARG A 85 11.55 1.35 -1.10
N ASP A 86 12.56 1.72 -0.34
CA ASP A 86 13.12 3.08 -0.36
C ASP A 86 13.68 3.44 -1.75
N SER A 87 14.29 2.49 -2.45
CA SER A 87 14.76 2.69 -3.83
C SER A 87 13.61 2.98 -4.79
N VAL A 88 12.51 2.22 -4.70
CA VAL A 88 11.32 2.42 -5.53
C VAL A 88 10.63 3.75 -5.20
N MET A 89 10.44 4.05 -3.91
CA MET A 89 9.75 5.26 -3.48
C MET A 89 10.55 6.51 -3.84
N ARG A 90 11.87 6.50 -3.67
CA ARG A 90 12.76 7.60 -4.07
C ARG A 90 12.67 7.90 -5.56
N LEU A 91 12.54 6.88 -6.39
CA LEU A 91 12.41 7.05 -7.83
C LEU A 91 11.06 7.64 -8.24
N HIS A 92 9.97 7.22 -7.59
CA HIS A 92 8.62 7.48 -8.08
C HIS A 92 7.80 8.47 -7.24
N ILE A 93 8.05 8.56 -5.92
CA ILE A 93 7.30 9.43 -5.01
C ILE A 93 8.25 10.51 -4.46
N LYS A 94 8.34 11.58 -5.23
CA LYS A 94 9.14 12.77 -4.92
C LYS A 94 8.27 13.86 -4.30
N GLY A 95 8.87 14.75 -3.53
CA GLY A 95 8.27 15.99 -3.09
C GLY A 95 8.40 17.11 -4.14
N GLU A 96 8.38 18.35 -3.68
CA GLU A 96 8.47 19.54 -4.56
C GLU A 96 9.83 19.69 -5.27
N THR A 97 10.89 19.15 -4.67
CA THR A 97 12.24 19.14 -5.23
C THR A 97 12.77 17.71 -5.38
N ASP A 98 13.81 17.53 -6.20
CA ASP A 98 14.44 16.21 -6.39
C ASP A 98 15.14 15.68 -5.13
N ALA A 99 15.47 16.55 -4.18
CA ALA A 99 16.01 16.16 -2.88
C ALA A 99 14.94 15.61 -1.93
N MET A 100 13.66 15.89 -2.20
CA MET A 100 12.53 15.46 -1.39
C MET A 100 11.93 14.16 -1.97
N PHE A 101 11.93 13.12 -1.18
CA PHE A 101 11.41 11.80 -1.58
C PHE A 101 10.88 11.03 -0.37
N MET A 102 9.94 10.13 -0.63
CA MET A 102 9.42 9.23 0.39
C MET A 102 10.47 8.21 0.81
N ARG A 103 10.63 8.02 2.12
CA ARG A 103 11.47 6.99 2.71
C ARG A 103 10.79 6.29 3.89
N THR A 104 11.36 5.19 4.33
CA THR A 104 10.88 4.38 5.45
C THR A 104 11.51 4.83 6.76
N VAL A 105 10.72 4.99 7.82
CA VAL A 105 11.22 5.13 9.20
C VAL A 105 11.63 3.74 9.70
N LYS A 106 12.87 3.34 9.45
CA LYS A 106 13.37 1.96 9.59
C LYS A 106 13.09 1.30 10.92
N ALA A 107 13.23 2.04 12.04
CA ALA A 107 13.01 1.54 13.39
C ALA A 107 11.56 1.10 13.68
N THR A 108 10.60 1.51 12.83
CA THR A 108 9.18 1.21 13.01
C THR A 108 8.72 -0.04 12.27
N VAL A 109 9.56 -0.60 11.38
CA VAL A 109 9.14 -1.66 10.47
C VAL A 109 9.10 -3.00 11.17
N THR A 110 7.98 -3.68 11.02
CA THR A 110 7.79 -5.08 11.41
C THR A 110 7.45 -5.91 10.19
N GLY A 111 7.95 -7.14 10.14
CA GLY A 111 7.63 -8.12 9.09
C GLY A 111 7.03 -9.38 9.69
N SER A 112 6.04 -9.95 9.01
CA SER A 112 5.42 -11.22 9.38
C SER A 112 5.02 -12.02 8.16
N LEU A 113 5.05 -13.34 8.26
CA LEU A 113 4.54 -14.25 7.24
C LEU A 113 3.08 -14.60 7.54
N THR A 114 2.27 -14.61 6.50
CA THR A 114 0.89 -15.08 6.57
C THR A 114 0.57 -15.96 5.36
N LYS A 115 -0.47 -16.77 5.47
CA LYS A 115 -1.00 -17.55 4.34
C LYS A 115 -2.38 -17.02 3.99
N GLU A 116 -2.55 -16.64 2.74
CA GLU A 116 -3.84 -16.22 2.19
C GLU A 116 -4.13 -16.97 0.90
N LYS A 117 -5.30 -17.60 0.83
CA LYS A 117 -5.73 -18.36 -0.37
C LYS A 117 -4.69 -19.37 -0.89
N GLY A 118 -3.92 -20.00 0.02
CA GLY A 118 -2.88 -20.97 -0.32
C GLY A 118 -1.50 -20.38 -0.65
N HIS A 119 -1.37 -19.05 -0.74
CA HIS A 119 -0.11 -18.36 -1.01
C HIS A 119 0.54 -17.84 0.26
N THR A 120 1.87 -17.90 0.32
CA THR A 120 2.64 -17.26 1.39
C THR A 120 2.87 -15.80 1.04
N ILE A 121 2.45 -14.92 1.94
CA ILE A 121 2.56 -13.47 1.81
C ILE A 121 3.41 -12.94 2.95
N THR A 122 4.39 -12.10 2.64
CA THR A 122 5.11 -11.33 3.66
C THR A 122 4.40 -10.00 3.86
N VAL A 123 3.97 -9.73 5.09
CA VAL A 123 3.32 -8.46 5.47
C VAL A 123 4.32 -7.59 6.21
N HIS A 124 4.60 -6.40 5.68
CA HIS A 124 5.39 -5.38 6.36
C HIS A 124 4.49 -4.22 6.78
N LYS A 125 4.72 -3.70 7.99
CA LYS A 125 4.02 -2.52 8.55
C LYS A 125 5.04 -1.58 9.14
N GLY A 126 4.81 -0.28 8.97
CA GLY A 126 5.71 0.72 9.53
C GLY A 126 5.22 2.13 9.26
N LEU A 127 6.12 3.08 9.45
CA LEU A 127 5.91 4.48 9.14
C LEU A 127 6.78 4.90 7.95
N TRP A 128 6.25 5.81 7.16
CA TRP A 128 6.98 6.52 6.12
C TRP A 128 7.06 7.99 6.45
N GLU A 129 8.05 8.66 5.93
CA GLU A 129 8.22 10.11 5.98
C GLU A 129 8.71 10.63 4.64
N MET A 130 8.51 11.93 4.40
CA MET A 130 9.07 12.63 3.25
C MET A 130 10.38 13.30 3.68
N GLU A 131 11.49 12.97 3.03
CA GLU A 131 12.75 13.67 3.24
C GLU A 131 12.57 15.15 2.91
N GLY A 132 12.94 16.03 3.86
CA GLY A 132 12.86 17.48 3.67
C GLY A 132 11.47 18.10 3.84
N ASP A 133 10.49 17.34 4.34
CA ASP A 133 9.13 17.81 4.63
C ASP A 133 8.58 17.12 5.88
N ASP A 134 7.59 17.74 6.51
CA ASP A 134 6.89 17.19 7.70
C ASP A 134 5.80 16.15 7.36
N MET A 135 5.74 15.71 6.10
CA MET A 135 4.79 14.68 5.68
C MET A 135 5.23 13.30 6.16
N GLY A 136 4.27 12.54 6.67
CA GLY A 136 4.51 11.15 7.08
C GLY A 136 3.23 10.45 7.50
N GLY A 137 3.31 9.14 7.67
CA GLY A 137 2.17 8.34 8.09
C GLY A 137 2.45 6.85 8.12
N PRO A 138 1.42 6.04 8.42
CA PRO A 138 1.55 4.61 8.43
C PRO A 138 1.45 4.02 7.03
N PHE A 139 2.11 2.88 6.85
CA PHE A 139 1.95 2.01 5.69
C PHE A 139 1.77 0.54 6.09
N ILE A 140 1.17 -0.22 5.19
CA ILE A 140 1.14 -1.66 5.20
C ILE A 140 1.37 -2.19 3.79
N ALA A 141 2.23 -3.18 3.65
CA ALA A 141 2.58 -3.79 2.38
C ALA A 141 2.44 -5.31 2.44
N HIS A 142 1.88 -5.87 1.38
CA HIS A 142 1.81 -7.30 1.13
C HIS A 142 2.73 -7.64 -0.04
N THR A 143 3.72 -8.48 0.20
CA THR A 143 4.67 -8.94 -0.82
C THR A 143 4.47 -10.43 -1.09
N GLN A 144 4.25 -10.75 -2.36
CA GLN A 144 4.17 -12.12 -2.87
C GLN A 144 5.14 -12.27 -4.05
N GLY A 145 6.24 -13.02 -3.83
CA GLY A 145 7.30 -13.14 -4.82
C GLY A 145 7.93 -11.78 -5.15
N HIS A 146 7.80 -11.38 -6.41
CA HIS A 146 8.36 -10.12 -6.93
C HIS A 146 7.36 -8.95 -6.93
N LEU A 147 6.11 -9.17 -6.56
CA LEU A 147 5.08 -8.14 -6.52
C LEU A 147 4.82 -7.69 -5.09
N THR A 148 4.90 -6.39 -4.86
CA THR A 148 4.45 -5.73 -3.63
C THR A 148 3.26 -4.83 -3.93
N VAL A 149 2.21 -4.95 -3.10
CA VAL A 149 1.08 -4.03 -3.05
C VAL A 149 1.08 -3.37 -1.68
N GLU A 150 1.00 -2.05 -1.65
CA GLU A 150 1.14 -1.27 -0.42
C GLU A 150 0.03 -0.24 -0.31
N ALA A 151 -0.53 -0.11 0.89
CA ALA A 151 -1.40 0.99 1.29
C ALA A 151 -0.64 1.93 2.22
N PHE A 152 -0.72 3.23 1.98
CA PHE A 152 -0.17 4.24 2.88
C PHE A 152 -1.09 5.46 2.98
N VAL A 153 -1.00 6.18 4.11
CA VAL A 153 -1.91 7.27 4.43
C VAL A 153 -1.14 8.49 4.88
N PHE A 154 -1.56 9.66 4.40
CA PHE A 154 -1.20 10.96 4.95
C PHE A 154 -2.48 11.65 5.43
N ALA A 155 -2.59 11.88 6.74
CA ALA A 155 -3.80 12.44 7.36
C ALA A 155 -3.41 13.28 8.59
N PRO A 156 -2.92 14.51 8.39
CA PRO A 156 -2.58 15.38 9.50
C PRO A 156 -3.84 15.69 10.33
N GLY A 157 -3.72 15.56 11.66
CA GLY A 157 -4.84 15.85 12.58
C GLY A 157 -5.99 14.83 12.60
N MET A 158 -5.93 13.74 11.84
CA MET A 158 -6.98 12.70 11.79
C MET A 158 -6.53 11.33 12.33
N LYS A 159 -7.50 10.49 12.69
CA LYS A 159 -7.26 9.09 13.09
C LYS A 159 -6.88 8.25 11.87
N LYS A 160 -5.58 8.08 11.64
CA LYS A 160 -5.01 7.38 10.47
C LYS A 160 -5.37 5.89 10.39
N ARG A 161 -5.66 5.24 11.54
CA ARG A 161 -5.95 3.81 11.60
C ARG A 161 -7.12 3.38 10.74
N ASN A 162 -8.24 4.11 10.78
CA ASN A 162 -9.45 3.75 10.02
C ASN A 162 -9.22 3.94 8.52
N LEU A 163 -8.51 5.00 8.13
CA LEU A 163 -8.16 5.26 6.73
C LEU A 163 -7.24 4.18 6.19
N LEU A 164 -6.19 3.80 6.95
CA LEU A 164 -5.28 2.74 6.54
C LEU A 164 -6.02 1.40 6.40
N ARG A 165 -6.88 1.02 7.34
CA ARG A 165 -7.65 -0.22 7.28
C ARG A 165 -8.59 -0.29 6.08
N ARG A 166 -9.26 0.81 5.77
CA ARG A 166 -10.11 0.89 4.57
C ARG A 166 -9.29 0.67 3.30
N THR A 167 -8.11 1.27 3.23
CA THR A 167 -7.21 1.13 2.07
C THR A 167 -6.56 -0.26 2.02
N GLU A 168 -6.19 -0.80 3.19
CA GLU A 168 -5.65 -2.17 3.34
C GLU A 168 -6.62 -3.24 2.81
N ALA A 169 -7.94 -3.00 2.90
CA ALA A 169 -8.93 -3.94 2.40
C ALA A 169 -8.73 -4.30 0.92
N ALA A 170 -8.25 -3.36 0.11
CA ALA A 170 -7.93 -3.58 -1.29
C ALA A 170 -6.80 -4.61 -1.47
N LEU A 171 -5.78 -4.61 -0.59
CA LEU A 171 -4.63 -5.51 -0.66
C LEU A 171 -5.06 -6.98 -0.51
N TYR A 172 -6.07 -7.26 0.32
CA TYR A 172 -6.61 -8.63 0.51
C TYR A 172 -7.38 -9.17 -0.70
N THR A 173 -7.73 -8.30 -1.66
CA THR A 173 -8.46 -8.71 -2.87
C THR A 173 -7.53 -9.16 -3.99
N LEU A 174 -6.21 -9.02 -3.83
CA LEU A 174 -5.22 -9.40 -4.84
C LEU A 174 -5.36 -10.88 -5.22
N LYS A 175 -5.39 -11.13 -6.54
CA LYS A 175 -5.36 -12.47 -7.16
C LYS A 175 -4.29 -12.47 -8.25
N GLN A 176 -3.38 -13.41 -8.15
CA GLN A 176 -2.37 -13.70 -9.17
C GLN A 176 -2.80 -14.87 -10.02
#